data_97776c92fe11a9837a4b083e40a3dc4f
#
_entry.id   97776c92fe11a9837a4b083e40a3dc4f
#
_cell.length_a   1.000
_cell.length_b   1.000
_cell.length_c   1.000
_cell.angle_alpha   90.00
_cell.angle_beta   90.00
_cell.angle_gamma   90.00
#
_symmetry.space_group_name_H-M   'P 1'
#
loop_
_entity.id
_entity.type
_entity.pdbx_description
1 polymer ?
#
loop_
_entity_poly.entity_id
_entity_poly.type
_entity_poly.pdbx_seq_one_letter_code
_entity_poly.pdbx_strand_id
1 'polypeptide(L)'
;YELWNIRGGVIAQAGNPMLSNDNALGRILKIAEDDKEADTETLELKMAEQILKERPTVEGLNWVLKIVSVVAPLMGLFGTIIGMIETFTMITLFGTGDPKTMASGISTALVTTWLGLMVAIPTTFMYATVNNISRGILGTIEESSTGMAAKRSEGTN
;
A
#
# COMPACT_ATOMS: atom_id res chain seq x y z
N TYR A 1 7.49 10.48 -2.08
CA TYR A 1 8.25 11.55 -1.40
C TYR A 1 7.65 11.83 -0.02
N GLU A 2 6.33 11.93 0.08
CA GLU A 2 5.64 12.19 1.36
C GLU A 2 5.86 11.09 2.39
N LEU A 3 5.73 9.81 2.01
CA LEU A 3 5.97 8.69 2.92
C LEU A 3 7.39 8.66 3.49
N TRP A 4 8.38 9.08 2.72
CA TRP A 4 9.76 9.16 3.20
C TRP A 4 9.93 10.27 4.26
N ASN A 5 9.27 11.40 4.07
CA ASN A 5 9.25 12.49 5.04
C ASN A 5 8.50 12.08 6.33
N ILE A 6 7.34 11.43 6.20
CA ILE A 6 6.58 10.90 7.34
C ILE A 6 7.43 9.91 8.13
N ARG A 7 8.09 8.98 7.46
CA ARG A 7 9.01 8.02 8.09
C ARG A 7 10.14 8.71 8.83
N GLY A 8 10.77 9.70 8.21
CA GLY A 8 11.85 10.48 8.82
C GLY A 8 11.39 11.19 10.09
N GLY A 9 10.22 11.84 10.05
CA GLY A 9 9.62 12.51 11.20
C GLY A 9 9.28 11.56 12.34
N VAL A 10 8.71 10.40 12.05
CA VAL A 10 8.35 9.37 13.06
C VAL A 10 9.60 8.79 13.72
N ILE A 11 10.63 8.44 12.95
CA ILE A 11 11.90 7.89 13.50
C ILE A 11 12.61 8.95 14.35
N ALA A 12 12.67 10.20 13.88
CA ALA A 12 13.29 11.29 14.65
C ALA A 12 12.54 11.54 15.97
N GLN A 13 11.21 11.45 15.97
CA GLN A 13 10.39 11.60 17.18
C GLN A 13 10.61 10.44 18.16
N ALA A 14 10.71 9.20 17.70
CA ALA A 14 10.95 8.04 18.56
C ALA A 14 12.27 8.15 19.36
N GLY A 15 13.25 8.89 18.81
CA GLY A 15 14.53 9.16 19.50
C GLY A 15 14.59 10.47 20.29
N ASN A 16 13.51 11.28 20.29
CA ASN A 16 13.53 12.62 20.88
C ASN A 16 12.47 12.75 22.00
N PRO A 17 12.87 13.18 23.24
CA PRO A 17 11.93 13.39 24.33
C PRO A 17 11.00 14.60 24.14
N MET A 18 11.32 15.54 23.23
CA MET A 18 10.46 16.68 22.95
C MET A 18 9.38 16.30 21.95
N LEU A 19 8.10 16.36 22.34
CA LEU A 19 6.97 16.02 21.49
C LEU A 19 6.69 17.14 20.46
N SER A 20 6.54 16.75 19.19
CA SER A 20 6.22 17.66 18.11
C SER A 20 4.87 17.29 17.47
N ASN A 21 4.04 18.29 17.20
CA ASN A 21 2.76 18.12 16.48
C ASN A 21 2.95 17.88 14.97
N ASP A 22 4.17 18.03 14.45
CA ASP A 22 4.43 18.01 13.01
C ASP A 22 4.43 16.59 12.42
N ASN A 23 4.46 15.56 13.28
CA ASN A 23 4.45 14.16 12.84
C ASN A 23 3.39 13.32 13.55
N ALA A 24 3.01 12.20 12.93
CA ALA A 24 1.96 11.31 13.44
C ALA A 24 2.26 10.78 14.83
N LEU A 25 3.49 10.35 15.09
CA LEU A 25 3.90 9.83 16.39
C LEU A 25 3.82 10.91 17.49
N GLY A 26 4.30 12.12 17.20
CA GLY A 26 4.24 13.23 18.16
C GLY A 26 2.80 13.61 18.54
N ARG A 27 1.87 13.61 17.59
CA ARG A 27 0.43 13.84 17.86
C ARG A 27 -0.17 12.77 18.75
N ILE A 28 0.21 11.51 18.57
CA ILE A 28 -0.26 10.38 19.39
C ILE A 28 0.31 10.45 20.80
N LEU A 29 1.62 10.67 20.93
CA LEU A 29 2.29 10.76 22.23
C LEU A 29 1.85 11.98 23.04
N LYS A 30 1.45 13.07 22.38
CA LYS A 30 0.92 14.26 23.06
C LYS A 30 -0.41 14.00 23.79
N ILE A 31 -1.23 13.06 23.31
CA ILE A 31 -2.44 12.64 24.02
C ILE A 31 -2.08 12.12 25.42
N ALA A 32 -0.98 11.37 25.53
CA ALA A 32 -0.52 10.86 26.81
C ALA A 32 0.04 11.95 27.74
N GLU A 33 0.56 13.05 27.17
CA GLU A 33 1.05 14.19 27.95
C GLU A 33 -0.10 15.10 28.40
N ASP A 34 -1.09 15.33 27.55
CA ASP A 34 -2.24 16.21 27.85
C ASP A 34 -3.20 15.55 28.86
N ASP A 35 -3.37 14.23 28.83
CA ASP A 35 -4.27 13.47 29.71
C ASP A 35 -3.52 12.74 30.85
N LYS A 36 -2.80 13.48 31.68
CA LYS A 36 -2.03 12.92 32.80
C LYS A 36 -2.88 12.24 33.88
N GLU A 37 -4.14 12.62 34.01
CA GLU A 37 -5.08 12.08 35.00
C GLU A 37 -5.92 10.92 34.45
N ALA A 38 -5.86 10.63 33.16
CA ALA A 38 -6.62 9.54 32.56
C ALA A 38 -6.11 8.17 33.04
N ASP A 39 -7.06 7.25 33.29
CA ASP A 39 -6.75 5.86 33.56
C ASP A 39 -6.02 5.22 32.36
N THR A 40 -5.14 4.25 32.64
CA THR A 40 -4.30 3.61 31.63
C THR A 40 -5.13 3.02 30.48
N GLU A 41 -6.27 2.39 30.78
CA GLU A 41 -7.18 1.83 29.78
C GLU A 41 -7.79 2.93 28.89
N THR A 42 -8.21 4.05 29.46
CA THR A 42 -8.73 5.19 28.69
C THR A 42 -7.66 5.81 27.80
N LEU A 43 -6.43 5.90 28.28
CA LEU A 43 -5.30 6.41 27.52
C LEU A 43 -4.99 5.51 26.32
N GLU A 44 -4.93 4.20 26.52
CA GLU A 44 -4.69 3.23 25.44
C GLU A 44 -5.76 3.35 24.35
N LEU A 45 -7.04 3.47 24.73
CA LEU A 45 -8.14 3.65 23.76
C LEU A 45 -8.01 4.96 22.97
N LYS A 46 -7.66 6.07 23.59
CA LYS A 46 -7.47 7.36 22.90
C LYS A 46 -6.28 7.32 21.95
N MET A 47 -5.18 6.70 22.35
CA MET A 47 -4.00 6.52 21.50
C MET A 47 -4.33 5.61 20.31
N ALA A 48 -5.05 4.51 20.54
CA ALA A 48 -5.50 3.60 19.47
C ALA A 48 -6.43 4.32 18.48
N GLU A 49 -7.37 5.15 18.97
CA GLU A 49 -8.23 5.96 18.10
C GLU A 49 -7.42 6.91 17.23
N GLN A 50 -6.40 7.56 17.78
CA GLN A 50 -5.54 8.46 17.01
C GLN A 50 -4.69 7.72 15.97
N ILE A 51 -4.16 6.53 16.31
CA ILE A 51 -3.47 5.67 15.35
C ILE A 51 -4.37 5.33 14.16
N LEU A 52 -5.64 4.99 14.42
CA LEU A 52 -6.61 4.72 13.37
C LEU A 52 -6.90 5.94 12.49
N LYS A 53 -6.87 7.14 13.04
CA LYS A 53 -7.03 8.40 12.29
C LYS A 53 -5.81 8.72 11.41
N GLU A 54 -4.61 8.36 11.85
CA GLU A 54 -3.37 8.59 11.09
C GLU A 54 -3.15 7.54 9.98
N ARG A 55 -3.71 6.34 10.14
CA ARG A 55 -3.54 5.21 9.22
C ARG A 55 -3.87 5.53 7.75
N PRO A 56 -4.98 6.21 7.40
CA PRO A 56 -5.28 6.58 6.02
C PRO A 56 -4.24 7.49 5.39
N THR A 57 -3.58 8.34 6.16
CA THR A 57 -2.52 9.24 5.68
C THR A 57 -1.27 8.44 5.28
N VAL A 58 -0.96 7.39 6.04
CA VAL A 58 0.21 6.52 5.79
C VAL A 58 -0.06 5.49 4.68
N GLU A 59 -1.28 4.99 4.56
CA GLU A 59 -1.66 3.92 3.62
C GLU A 59 -2.39 4.42 2.36
N GLY A 60 -2.67 5.73 2.24
CA GLY A 60 -3.64 6.31 1.31
C GLY A 60 -3.49 5.94 -0.17
N LEU A 61 -2.27 5.72 -0.70
CA LEU A 61 -2.05 5.31 -2.09
C LEU A 61 -1.82 3.80 -2.27
N ASN A 62 -1.66 3.05 -1.18
CA ASN A 62 -1.31 1.64 -1.22
C ASN A 62 -2.37 0.78 -1.93
N TRP A 63 -3.65 1.10 -1.73
CA TRP A 63 -4.75 0.36 -2.34
C TRP A 63 -4.77 0.49 -3.86
N VAL A 64 -4.47 1.68 -4.41
CA VAL A 64 -4.42 1.91 -5.86
C VAL A 64 -3.29 1.09 -6.50
N LEU A 65 -2.08 1.16 -5.92
CA LEU A 65 -0.94 0.38 -6.39
C LEU A 65 -1.23 -1.13 -6.35
N LYS A 66 -1.88 -1.59 -5.28
CA LYS A 66 -2.30 -2.98 -5.14
C LYS A 66 -3.29 -3.39 -6.23
N ILE A 67 -4.31 -2.57 -6.50
CA ILE A 67 -5.29 -2.87 -7.55
C ILE A 67 -4.61 -2.92 -8.91
N VAL A 68 -3.81 -1.92 -9.27
CA VAL A 68 -3.12 -1.88 -10.57
C VAL A 68 -2.20 -3.08 -10.74
N SER A 69 -1.44 -3.47 -9.71
CA SER A 69 -0.54 -4.63 -9.77
C SER A 69 -1.26 -5.95 -10.05
N VAL A 70 -2.51 -6.10 -9.60
CA VAL A 70 -3.32 -7.29 -9.82
C VAL A 70 -4.12 -7.21 -11.12
N VAL A 71 -4.69 -6.05 -11.44
CA VAL A 71 -5.58 -5.89 -12.59
C VAL A 71 -4.82 -5.82 -13.91
N ALA A 72 -3.63 -5.21 -13.94
CA ALA A 72 -2.88 -5.05 -15.18
C ALA A 72 -2.56 -6.39 -15.89
N PRO A 73 -2.06 -7.45 -15.22
CA PRO A 73 -1.85 -8.74 -15.89
C PRO A 73 -3.15 -9.41 -16.31
N LEU A 74 -4.25 -9.22 -15.55
CA LEU A 74 -5.57 -9.74 -15.93
C LEU A 74 -6.11 -9.05 -17.19
N MET A 75 -5.87 -7.76 -17.35
CA MET A 75 -6.21 -7.04 -18.59
C MET A 75 -5.37 -7.53 -19.78
N GLY A 76 -4.10 -7.87 -19.56
CA GLY A 76 -3.27 -8.52 -20.57
C GLY A 76 -3.82 -9.88 -21.00
N LEU A 77 -4.21 -10.71 -20.03
CA LEU A 77 -4.85 -12.00 -20.29
C LEU A 77 -6.19 -11.83 -21.02
N PHE A 78 -7.00 -10.87 -20.64
CA PHE A 78 -8.26 -10.56 -21.32
C PHE A 78 -8.03 -10.19 -22.78
N GLY A 79 -6.98 -9.42 -23.08
CA GLY A 79 -6.59 -9.10 -24.45
C GLY A 79 -6.20 -10.34 -25.27
N THR A 80 -5.56 -11.35 -24.68
CA THR A 80 -5.27 -12.61 -25.41
C THR A 80 -6.55 -13.37 -25.74
N ILE A 81 -7.52 -13.41 -24.85
CA ILE A 81 -8.81 -14.07 -25.11
C ILE A 81 -9.49 -13.44 -26.32
N ILE A 82 -9.57 -12.09 -26.34
CA ILE A 82 -10.17 -11.38 -27.47
C ILE A 82 -9.42 -11.67 -28.78
N GLY A 83 -8.09 -11.53 -28.80
CA GLY A 83 -7.28 -11.75 -29.99
C GLY A 83 -7.37 -13.18 -30.53
N MET A 84 -7.49 -14.16 -29.64
CA MET A 84 -7.69 -15.56 -30.05
C MET A 84 -9.11 -15.80 -30.58
N ILE A 85 -10.13 -15.22 -29.99
CA ILE A 85 -11.51 -15.29 -30.50
C ILE A 85 -11.57 -14.72 -31.94
N GLU A 86 -10.97 -13.54 -32.15
CA GLU A 86 -10.91 -12.95 -33.51
C GLU A 86 -10.19 -13.85 -34.49
N THR A 87 -9.05 -14.42 -34.10
CA THR A 87 -8.27 -15.35 -34.93
C THR A 87 -9.10 -16.56 -35.35
N PHE A 88 -9.77 -17.23 -34.40
CA PHE A 88 -10.63 -18.37 -34.70
C PHE A 88 -11.85 -18.01 -35.53
N THR A 89 -12.43 -16.83 -35.30
CA THR A 89 -13.54 -16.33 -36.11
C THR A 89 -13.11 -16.15 -37.55
N MET A 90 -11.94 -15.59 -37.81
CA MET A 90 -11.40 -15.43 -39.17
C MET A 90 -11.15 -16.79 -39.84
N ILE A 91 -10.63 -17.76 -39.09
CA ILE A 91 -10.43 -19.13 -39.58
C ILE A 91 -11.75 -19.78 -39.98
N THR A 92 -12.82 -19.60 -39.20
CA THR A 92 -14.13 -20.20 -39.49
C THR A 92 -14.80 -19.57 -40.69
N LEU A 93 -14.63 -18.25 -40.92
CA LEU A 93 -15.25 -17.51 -42.02
C LEU A 93 -14.51 -17.67 -43.36
N PHE A 94 -13.15 -17.67 -43.30
CA PHE A 94 -12.34 -17.60 -44.51
C PHE A 94 -11.44 -18.86 -44.71
N GLY A 95 -11.52 -19.81 -43.80
CA GLY A 95 -10.65 -21.00 -43.80
C GLY A 95 -9.23 -20.70 -43.39
N THR A 96 -8.37 -21.74 -43.43
CA THR A 96 -6.96 -21.65 -43.08
C THR A 96 -6.06 -21.12 -44.20
N GLY A 97 -6.65 -20.50 -45.23
CA GLY A 97 -5.96 -20.16 -46.46
C GLY A 97 -4.93 -19.02 -46.40
N ASP A 98 -4.99 -18.18 -45.35
CA ASP A 98 -4.02 -17.08 -45.17
C ASP A 98 -3.28 -17.17 -43.84
N PRO A 99 -2.09 -17.79 -43.79
CA PRO A 99 -1.26 -17.89 -42.60
C PRO A 99 -0.86 -16.51 -42.01
N LYS A 100 -0.79 -15.48 -42.84
CA LYS A 100 -0.41 -14.13 -42.41
C LYS A 100 -1.47 -13.47 -41.52
N THR A 101 -2.75 -13.61 -41.89
CA THR A 101 -3.87 -13.11 -41.10
C THR A 101 -3.94 -13.83 -39.74
N MET A 102 -3.76 -15.14 -39.73
CA MET A 102 -3.71 -15.93 -38.50
C MET A 102 -2.54 -15.51 -37.58
N ALA A 103 -1.34 -15.37 -38.13
CA ALA A 103 -0.17 -14.93 -37.40
C ALA A 103 -0.35 -13.51 -36.81
N SER A 104 -1.04 -12.62 -37.51
CA SER A 104 -1.35 -11.26 -37.04
C SER A 104 -2.23 -11.27 -35.78
N GLY A 105 -3.31 -12.06 -35.77
CA GLY A 105 -4.20 -12.14 -34.60
C GLY A 105 -3.51 -12.75 -33.37
N ILE A 106 -2.73 -13.83 -33.57
CA ILE A 106 -1.94 -14.41 -32.48
C ILE A 106 -0.90 -13.42 -31.96
N SER A 107 -0.20 -12.70 -32.84
CA SER A 107 0.76 -11.68 -32.46
C SER A 107 0.12 -10.57 -31.62
N THR A 108 -1.05 -10.08 -32.03
CA THR A 108 -1.80 -9.07 -31.28
C THR A 108 -2.18 -9.57 -29.89
N ALA A 109 -2.64 -10.81 -29.76
CA ALA A 109 -2.94 -11.43 -28.48
C ALA A 109 -1.70 -11.48 -27.56
N LEU A 110 -0.55 -11.90 -28.06
CA LEU A 110 0.69 -11.96 -27.28
C LEU A 110 1.19 -10.58 -26.85
N VAL A 111 1.08 -9.58 -27.72
CA VAL A 111 1.47 -8.19 -27.40
C VAL A 111 0.63 -7.62 -26.26
N THR A 112 -0.65 -7.91 -26.18
CA THR A 112 -1.51 -7.43 -25.09
C THR A 112 -1.09 -8.00 -23.74
N THR A 113 -0.71 -9.28 -23.68
CA THR A 113 -0.16 -9.89 -22.45
C THR A 113 1.15 -9.25 -22.06
N TRP A 114 2.06 -9.06 -23.03
CA TRP A 114 3.34 -8.41 -22.77
C TRP A 114 3.17 -6.99 -22.20
N LEU A 115 2.25 -6.20 -22.75
CA LEU A 115 1.92 -4.87 -22.24
C LEU A 115 1.35 -4.92 -20.81
N GLY A 116 0.44 -5.86 -20.53
CA GLY A 116 -0.10 -6.07 -19.20
C GLY A 116 0.98 -6.36 -18.16
N LEU A 117 1.94 -7.24 -18.49
CA LEU A 117 3.07 -7.56 -17.62
C LEU A 117 4.07 -6.40 -17.50
N MET A 118 4.29 -5.63 -18.55
CA MET A 118 5.16 -4.46 -18.53
C MET A 118 4.69 -3.39 -17.52
N VAL A 119 3.38 -3.27 -17.32
CA VAL A 119 2.80 -2.39 -16.30
C VAL A 119 2.80 -3.06 -14.92
N ALA A 120 2.44 -4.34 -14.86
CA ALA A 120 2.28 -5.06 -13.60
C ALA A 120 3.59 -5.19 -12.81
N ILE A 121 4.70 -5.51 -13.48
CA ILE A 121 5.98 -5.77 -12.82
C ILE A 121 6.47 -4.54 -12.05
N PRO A 122 6.66 -3.35 -12.66
CA PRO A 122 7.12 -2.18 -11.92
C PRO A 122 6.12 -1.74 -10.84
N THR A 123 4.81 -1.84 -11.12
CA THR A 123 3.79 -1.45 -10.14
C THR A 123 3.80 -2.37 -8.92
N THR A 124 4.05 -3.67 -9.09
CA THR A 124 4.19 -4.62 -7.98
C THR A 124 5.39 -4.30 -7.11
N PHE A 125 6.53 -3.95 -7.71
CA PHE A 125 7.72 -3.51 -6.95
C PHE A 125 7.45 -2.20 -6.19
N MET A 126 6.79 -1.24 -6.81
CA MET A 126 6.41 0.01 -6.14
C MET A 126 5.45 -0.27 -4.97
N TYR A 127 4.44 -1.11 -5.18
CA TYR A 127 3.51 -1.51 -4.11
C TYR A 127 4.24 -2.17 -2.95
N ALA A 128 5.13 -3.14 -3.20
CA ALA A 128 5.89 -3.83 -2.17
C ALA A 128 6.75 -2.86 -1.36
N THR A 129 7.43 -1.94 -2.01
CA THR A 129 8.28 -0.93 -1.38
C THR A 129 7.46 0.01 -0.49
N VAL A 130 6.39 0.59 -1.03
CA VAL A 130 5.50 1.52 -0.31
C VAL A 130 4.85 0.82 0.88
N ASN A 131 4.35 -0.40 0.69
CA ASN A 131 3.73 -1.17 1.75
C ASN A 131 4.69 -1.52 2.89
N ASN A 132 5.95 -1.83 2.60
CA ASN A 132 6.97 -2.08 3.62
C ASN A 132 7.30 -0.80 4.42
N ILE A 133 7.39 0.35 3.75
CA ILE A 133 7.62 1.64 4.42
C ILE A 133 6.44 1.97 5.32
N SER A 134 5.20 1.85 4.85
CA SER A 134 3.99 2.12 5.61
C SER A 134 3.88 1.25 6.86
N ARG A 135 4.14 -0.05 6.71
CA ARG A 135 4.16 -0.98 7.86
C ARG A 135 5.25 -0.65 8.87
N GLY A 136 6.43 -0.23 8.41
CA GLY A 136 7.52 0.20 9.30
C GLY A 136 7.14 1.44 10.10
N ILE A 137 6.47 2.43 9.48
CA ILE A 137 5.98 3.63 10.16
C ILE A 137 4.94 3.27 11.23
N LEU A 138 3.93 2.47 10.87
CA LEU A 138 2.88 2.06 11.80
C LEU A 138 3.44 1.23 12.95
N GLY A 139 4.37 0.30 12.68
CA GLY A 139 5.04 -0.48 13.72
C GLY A 139 5.80 0.38 14.72
N THR A 140 6.53 1.40 14.26
CA THR A 140 7.24 2.34 15.16
C THR A 140 6.24 3.14 16.01
N ILE A 141 5.11 3.55 15.42
CA ILE A 141 4.06 4.27 16.15
C ILE A 141 3.44 3.37 17.23
N GLU A 142 3.05 2.16 16.89
CA GLU A 142 2.46 1.19 17.82
C GLU A 142 3.42 0.83 18.96
N GLU A 143 4.69 0.54 18.66
CA GLU A 143 5.72 0.23 19.64
C GLU A 143 5.94 1.40 20.61
N SER A 144 6.10 2.60 20.11
CA SER A 144 6.31 3.79 20.93
C SER A 144 5.11 4.11 21.82
N SER A 145 3.89 3.92 21.29
CA SER A 145 2.65 4.14 22.01
C SER A 145 2.46 3.14 23.15
N THR A 146 2.67 1.85 22.87
CA THR A 146 2.60 0.79 23.86
C THR A 146 3.67 0.93 24.94
N GLY A 147 4.89 1.32 24.57
CA GLY A 147 5.98 1.58 25.51
C GLY A 147 5.67 2.74 26.47
N MET A 148 4.95 3.77 26.01
CA MET A 148 4.54 4.88 26.86
C MET A 148 3.43 4.47 27.84
N ALA A 149 2.44 3.71 27.38
CA ALA A 149 1.38 3.18 28.22
C ALA A 149 1.93 2.26 29.32
N ALA A 150 2.88 1.37 28.97
CA ALA A 150 3.55 0.47 29.92
C ALA A 150 4.33 1.24 31.00
N LYS A 151 5.12 2.25 30.63
CA LYS A 151 5.85 3.10 31.61
C LYS A 151 4.91 3.80 32.59
N ARG A 152 3.73 4.17 32.13
CA ARG A 152 2.74 4.83 33.00
C ARG A 152 2.13 3.85 34.00
N SER A 153 1.81 2.62 33.57
CA SER A 153 1.28 1.58 34.46
C SER A 153 2.28 1.20 35.56
N GLU A 154 3.59 1.20 35.26
CA GLU A 154 4.66 0.94 36.25
C GLU A 154 4.84 2.11 37.22
N GLY A 155 4.61 3.35 36.78
CA GLY A 155 4.75 4.55 37.64
C GLY A 155 3.57 4.80 38.58
N THR A 156 2.44 4.06 38.39
CA THR A 156 1.22 4.19 39.20
C THR A 156 1.17 3.18 40.38
N ASN A 157 2.10 2.22 40.41
CA ASN A 157 2.33 1.30 41.54
C ASN A 157 3.43 1.84 42.48
#